data_b2b843679219f77477b1faf1083a32e7
#
_entry.id   b2b843679219f77477b1faf1083a32e7
#
_cell.length_a   1.000
_cell.length_b   1.000
_cell.length_c   1.000
_cell.angle_alpha   90.00
_cell.angle_beta   90.00
_cell.angle_gamma   90.00
#
_symmetry.space_group_name_H-M   'P 1'
#
loop_
_entity.id
_entity.type
_entity.pdbx_description
1 polymer ?
#
loop_
_entity_poly.entity_id
_entity_poly.type
_entity_poly.pdbx_seq_one_letter_code
_entity_poly.pdbx_strand_id
1 'polypeptide(L)'
;MAGIEIRHATLDDAAAIADIYTQGILDRIATYETEPRTEADIRKKLESDSERHPTIVAELDNTVIGAAWISLYRPRECYAGIGEFSFYIDRNARGKGVGQMLLTALIDEAERLGYWKLLSRVFTFNHASLNACKKQGFREVGTYEKHAKLDGEWLDVVIIERMIRSNLT
;
A
#
# COMPACT_ATOMS: atom_id res chain seq x y z
N MET A 1 -2.37 7.80 -17.33
CA MET A 1 -3.54 8.66 -17.45
C MET A 1 -3.08 10.11 -17.37
N ALA A 2 -3.46 10.93 -18.34
CA ALA A 2 -3.03 12.32 -18.37
C ALA A 2 -3.59 13.10 -17.17
N GLY A 3 -2.77 13.95 -16.56
CA GLY A 3 -3.18 14.82 -15.46
C GLY A 3 -3.05 14.22 -14.05
N ILE A 4 -2.70 12.95 -13.93
CA ILE A 4 -2.44 12.36 -12.59
C ILE A 4 -1.00 12.63 -12.21
N GLU A 5 -0.81 13.20 -11.03
CA GLU A 5 0.50 13.46 -10.44
C GLU A 5 0.69 12.58 -9.20
N ILE A 6 1.88 12.00 -9.08
CA ILE A 6 2.29 11.27 -7.86
C ILE A 6 3.25 12.15 -7.09
N ARG A 7 2.97 12.35 -5.81
CA ARG A 7 3.79 13.17 -4.92
C ARG A 7 3.80 12.62 -3.49
N HIS A 8 4.71 13.08 -2.68
CA HIS A 8 4.68 12.79 -1.25
C HIS A 8 3.44 13.40 -0.61
N ALA A 9 2.87 12.69 0.36
CA ALA A 9 1.76 13.20 1.14
C ALA A 9 2.20 14.33 2.07
N THR A 10 1.28 15.26 2.32
CA THR A 10 1.42 16.29 3.35
C THR A 10 0.33 16.11 4.39
N LEU A 11 0.40 16.82 5.51
CA LEU A 11 -0.64 16.76 6.54
C LEU A 11 -2.01 17.18 6.00
N ASP A 12 -2.05 18.02 4.98
CA ASP A 12 -3.30 18.45 4.34
C ASP A 12 -4.03 17.32 3.61
N ASP A 13 -3.33 16.23 3.31
CA ASP A 13 -3.91 15.05 2.64
C ASP A 13 -4.60 14.08 3.62
N ALA A 14 -4.48 14.32 4.92
CA ALA A 14 -4.93 13.36 5.94
C ALA A 14 -6.42 13.00 5.81
N ALA A 15 -7.29 13.97 5.57
CA ALA A 15 -8.72 13.72 5.41
C ALA A 15 -9.02 12.84 4.19
N ALA A 16 -8.40 13.14 3.04
CA ALA A 16 -8.58 12.39 1.82
C ALA A 16 -8.06 10.95 1.95
N ILE A 17 -6.88 10.77 2.55
CA ILE A 17 -6.30 9.45 2.80
C ILE A 17 -7.19 8.65 3.75
N ALA A 18 -7.71 9.28 4.81
CA ALA A 18 -8.62 8.61 5.75
C ALA A 18 -9.88 8.10 5.05
N ASP A 19 -10.45 8.90 4.16
CA ASP A 19 -11.63 8.52 3.39
C ASP A 19 -11.34 7.32 2.47
N ILE A 20 -10.27 7.39 1.70
CA ILE A 20 -9.87 6.32 0.77
C ILE A 20 -9.55 5.02 1.52
N TYR A 21 -8.83 5.11 2.62
CA TYR A 21 -8.50 3.95 3.46
C TYR A 21 -9.78 3.33 4.05
N THR A 22 -10.69 4.16 4.55
CA THR A 22 -11.97 3.73 5.11
C THR A 22 -12.83 3.02 4.07
N GLN A 23 -12.84 3.48 2.82
CA GLN A 23 -13.50 2.77 1.72
C GLN A 23 -12.98 1.33 1.62
N GLY A 24 -11.66 1.15 1.66
CA GLY A 24 -11.03 -0.19 1.62
C GLY A 24 -11.41 -1.05 2.82
N ILE A 25 -11.50 -0.46 4.00
CA ILE A 25 -11.94 -1.16 5.22
C ILE A 25 -13.38 -1.62 5.07
N LEU A 26 -14.28 -0.74 4.66
CA LEU A 26 -15.72 -1.03 4.52
C LEU A 26 -16.01 -2.04 3.43
N ASP A 27 -15.23 -2.06 2.37
CA ASP A 27 -15.39 -3.01 1.26
C ASP A 27 -14.97 -4.44 1.63
N ARG A 28 -14.29 -4.66 2.76
CA ARG A 28 -13.89 -5.98 3.28
C ARG A 28 -13.03 -6.82 2.33
N ILE A 29 -12.26 -6.19 1.45
CA ILE A 29 -11.46 -6.91 0.44
C ILE A 29 -9.95 -6.67 0.55
N ALA A 30 -9.51 -5.75 1.40
CA ALA A 30 -8.12 -5.31 1.41
C ALA A 30 -7.41 -5.44 2.75
N THR A 31 -8.12 -5.49 3.86
CA THR A 31 -7.53 -5.47 5.20
C THR A 31 -8.40 -6.18 6.23
N TYR A 32 -7.78 -6.70 7.28
CA TYR A 32 -8.49 -7.26 8.44
C TYR A 32 -9.09 -6.17 9.35
N GLU A 33 -8.77 -4.91 9.13
CA GLU A 33 -9.30 -3.80 9.92
C GLU A 33 -10.80 -3.65 9.68
N THR A 34 -11.53 -3.31 10.72
CA THR A 34 -13.00 -3.19 10.69
C THR A 34 -13.48 -1.78 11.03
N GLU A 35 -12.64 -1.01 11.73
CA GLU A 35 -12.99 0.33 12.18
C GLU A 35 -12.55 1.40 11.19
N PRO A 36 -13.43 2.31 10.79
CA PRO A 36 -13.06 3.44 9.95
C PRO A 36 -11.89 4.24 10.52
N ARG A 37 -11.07 4.81 9.64
CA ARG A 37 -9.98 5.70 10.02
C ARG A 37 -10.44 7.14 9.95
N THR A 38 -10.07 7.92 10.95
CA THR A 38 -10.37 9.35 11.01
C THR A 38 -9.22 10.16 10.42
N GLU A 39 -9.51 11.43 10.08
CA GLU A 39 -8.46 12.38 9.70
C GLU A 39 -7.37 12.47 10.78
N ALA A 40 -7.76 12.48 12.06
CA ALA A 40 -6.81 12.53 13.18
C ALA A 40 -5.88 11.31 13.21
N ASP A 41 -6.39 10.10 12.92
CA ASP A 41 -5.59 8.88 12.85
C ASP A 41 -4.54 8.98 11.75
N ILE A 42 -4.92 9.46 10.58
CA ILE A 42 -4.00 9.60 9.44
C ILE A 42 -3.00 10.73 9.67
N ARG A 43 -3.45 11.86 10.24
CA ARG A 43 -2.54 12.96 10.59
C ARG A 43 -1.45 12.46 11.53
N LYS A 44 -1.83 11.70 12.55
CA LYS A 44 -0.88 11.09 13.48
C LYS A 44 0.10 10.14 12.77
N LYS A 45 -0.40 9.32 11.83
CA LYS A 45 0.44 8.46 11.01
C LYS A 45 1.45 9.29 10.21
N LEU A 46 1.01 10.31 9.50
CA LEU A 46 1.88 11.16 8.67
C LEU A 46 2.93 11.89 9.51
N GLU A 47 2.55 12.36 10.71
CA GLU A 47 3.49 12.98 11.65
C GLU A 47 4.55 12.00 12.17
N SER A 48 4.20 10.72 12.31
CA SER A 48 5.11 9.67 12.76
C SER A 48 5.91 9.03 11.63
N ASP A 49 5.55 9.27 10.37
CA ASP A 49 6.27 8.73 9.22
C ASP A 49 7.71 9.27 9.21
N SER A 50 8.65 8.40 8.97
CA SER A 50 10.05 8.74 8.79
C SER A 50 10.38 8.81 7.30
N GLU A 51 11.56 9.31 6.97
CA GLU A 51 12.07 9.28 5.60
C GLU A 51 12.04 7.84 5.02
N ARG A 52 12.29 6.84 5.87
CA ARG A 52 12.28 5.43 5.46
C ARG A 52 10.89 4.84 5.27
N HIS A 53 9.87 5.48 5.80
CA HIS A 53 8.47 5.00 5.73
C HIS A 53 7.60 6.07 5.09
N PRO A 54 7.80 6.36 3.79
CA PRO A 54 7.08 7.42 3.11
C PRO A 54 5.63 7.03 2.81
N THR A 55 4.78 8.06 2.74
CA THR A 55 3.45 7.97 2.16
C THR A 55 3.42 8.83 0.90
N ILE A 56 2.95 8.27 -0.20
CA ILE A 56 2.75 8.97 -1.46
C ILE A 56 1.26 8.97 -1.84
N VAL A 57 0.85 9.97 -2.59
CA VAL A 57 -0.53 10.11 -3.06
C VAL A 57 -0.56 10.31 -4.57
N ALA A 58 -1.66 9.88 -5.17
CA ALA A 58 -2.01 10.20 -6.55
C ALA A 58 -3.05 11.32 -6.52
N GLU A 59 -2.77 12.39 -7.23
CA GLU A 59 -3.64 13.58 -7.29
C GLU A 59 -4.09 13.82 -8.73
N LEU A 60 -5.37 14.12 -8.90
CA LEU A 60 -5.97 14.51 -10.17
C LEU A 60 -6.83 15.76 -9.91
N ASP A 61 -6.57 16.84 -10.64
CA ASP A 61 -7.31 18.10 -10.52
C ASP A 61 -7.44 18.58 -9.06
N ASN A 62 -6.31 18.59 -8.33
CA ASN A 62 -6.21 18.97 -6.92
C ASN A 62 -7.00 18.06 -5.96
N THR A 63 -7.38 16.86 -6.41
CA THR A 63 -8.08 15.87 -5.59
C THR A 63 -7.23 14.62 -5.43
N VAL A 64 -6.98 14.20 -4.20
CA VAL A 64 -6.29 12.94 -3.91
C VAL A 64 -7.22 11.78 -4.25
N ILE A 65 -6.77 10.89 -5.14
CA ILE A 65 -7.55 9.75 -5.64
C ILE A 65 -6.93 8.39 -5.28
N GLY A 66 -5.79 8.39 -4.63
CA GLY A 66 -5.14 7.18 -4.16
C GLY A 66 -3.98 7.48 -3.25
N ALA A 67 -3.57 6.50 -2.47
CA ALA A 67 -2.43 6.60 -1.56
C ALA A 67 -1.70 5.26 -1.47
N ALA A 68 -0.40 5.32 -1.23
CA ALA A 68 0.43 4.15 -0.99
C ALA A 68 1.51 4.49 0.04
N TRP A 69 1.94 3.52 0.81
CA TRP A 69 2.97 3.74 1.81
C TRP A 69 3.82 2.49 2.06
N ILE A 70 5.01 2.73 2.60
CA ILE A 70 5.92 1.70 3.10
C ILE A 70 5.89 1.76 4.61
N SER A 71 5.74 0.62 5.25
CA SER A 71 5.78 0.47 6.70
C SER A 71 6.88 -0.50 7.12
N LEU A 72 7.20 -0.48 8.42
CA LEU A 72 8.16 -1.39 9.00
C LEU A 72 7.68 -2.83 8.84
N TYR A 73 8.53 -3.68 8.27
CA TYR A 73 8.25 -5.12 8.19
C TYR A 73 8.44 -5.79 9.55
N ARG A 74 9.65 -5.73 10.08
CA ARG A 74 10.01 -6.28 11.39
C ARG A 74 11.15 -5.47 12.00
N PRO A 75 11.23 -5.36 13.35
CA PRO A 75 12.18 -4.46 14.00
C PRO A 75 13.63 -4.94 14.01
N ARG A 76 13.92 -6.21 13.64
CA ARG A 76 15.27 -6.72 13.61
C ARG A 76 16.09 -6.08 12.48
N GLU A 77 17.30 -5.64 12.78
CA GLU A 77 18.18 -4.94 11.84
C GLU A 77 18.45 -5.73 10.55
N CYS A 78 18.52 -7.05 10.63
CA CYS A 78 18.71 -7.89 9.45
C CYS A 78 17.58 -7.79 8.42
N TYR A 79 16.42 -7.25 8.80
CA TYR A 79 15.27 -7.02 7.92
C TYR A 79 15.09 -5.55 7.51
N ALA A 80 16.06 -4.70 7.85
CA ALA A 80 15.93 -3.25 7.62
C ALA A 80 15.73 -2.85 6.16
N GLY A 81 16.16 -3.68 5.23
CA GLY A 81 15.98 -3.45 3.78
C GLY A 81 14.71 -4.07 3.20
N ILE A 82 13.82 -4.60 4.04
CA ILE A 82 12.51 -5.11 3.63
C ILE A 82 11.45 -4.11 4.03
N GLY A 83 10.66 -3.62 3.07
CA GLY A 83 9.52 -2.76 3.32
C GLY A 83 8.21 -3.51 3.12
N GLU A 84 7.28 -3.36 4.07
CA GLU A 84 5.91 -3.80 3.89
C GLU A 84 5.12 -2.64 3.29
N PHE A 85 4.30 -2.90 2.29
CA PHE A 85 3.60 -1.82 1.61
C PHE A 85 2.10 -2.04 1.57
N SER A 86 1.39 -0.93 1.41
CA SER A 86 -0.07 -0.90 1.20
C SER A 86 -0.39 0.15 0.16
N PHE A 87 -1.48 -0.05 -0.59
CA PHE A 87 -2.01 0.97 -1.49
C PHE A 87 -3.53 0.87 -1.56
N TYR A 88 -4.16 2.02 -1.70
CA TYR A 88 -5.62 2.15 -1.74
C TYR A 88 -6.00 3.19 -2.79
N ILE A 89 -7.03 2.89 -3.57
CA ILE A 89 -7.52 3.75 -4.64
C ILE A 89 -8.95 4.17 -4.31
N ASP A 90 -9.26 5.45 -4.50
CA ASP A 90 -10.62 5.95 -4.38
C ASP A 90 -11.54 5.12 -5.26
N ARG A 91 -12.71 4.78 -4.72
CA ARG A 91 -13.69 3.91 -5.38
C ARG A 91 -14.06 4.41 -6.78
N ASN A 92 -14.13 5.72 -6.98
CA ASN A 92 -14.48 6.33 -8.25
C ASN A 92 -13.30 6.40 -9.24
N ALA A 93 -12.08 6.13 -8.78
CA ALA A 93 -10.87 6.16 -9.60
C ALA A 93 -10.32 4.77 -9.93
N ARG A 94 -10.95 3.71 -9.46
CA ARG A 94 -10.54 2.32 -9.73
C ARG A 94 -10.68 1.98 -11.22
N GLY A 95 -9.81 1.07 -11.69
CA GLY A 95 -9.83 0.62 -13.08
C GLY A 95 -9.27 1.60 -14.10
N LYS A 96 -8.61 2.67 -13.64
CA LYS A 96 -8.06 3.74 -14.50
C LYS A 96 -6.53 3.79 -14.50
N GLY A 97 -5.87 2.77 -13.98
CA GLY A 97 -4.41 2.71 -13.96
C GLY A 97 -3.73 3.43 -12.79
N VAL A 98 -4.47 3.99 -11.86
CA VAL A 98 -3.93 4.72 -10.70
C VAL A 98 -3.06 3.82 -9.83
N GLY A 99 -3.48 2.58 -9.59
CA GLY A 99 -2.72 1.60 -8.82
C GLY A 99 -1.36 1.29 -9.43
N GLN A 100 -1.28 1.18 -10.77
CA GLN A 100 -0.03 0.97 -11.48
C GLN A 100 0.92 2.17 -11.30
N MET A 101 0.40 3.38 -11.40
CA MET A 101 1.20 4.60 -11.21
C MET A 101 1.73 4.70 -9.78
N LEU A 102 0.89 4.44 -8.79
CA LEU A 102 1.31 4.43 -7.38
C LEU A 102 2.36 3.35 -7.09
N LEU A 103 2.16 2.14 -7.59
CA LEU A 103 3.12 1.05 -7.38
C LEU A 103 4.46 1.34 -8.04
N THR A 104 4.46 1.87 -9.28
CA THR A 104 5.70 2.27 -9.94
C THR A 104 6.46 3.30 -9.10
N ALA A 105 5.78 4.35 -8.67
CA ALA A 105 6.38 5.40 -7.86
C ALA A 105 6.87 4.88 -6.50
N LEU A 106 6.12 3.97 -5.88
CA LEU A 106 6.51 3.38 -4.59
C LEU A 106 7.76 2.51 -4.72
N ILE A 107 7.87 1.74 -5.81
CA ILE A 107 9.06 0.94 -6.11
C ILE A 107 10.28 1.83 -6.32
N ASP A 108 10.14 2.90 -7.10
CA ASP A 108 11.21 3.87 -7.33
C ASP A 108 11.66 4.53 -6.02
N GLU A 109 10.72 4.89 -5.18
CA GLU A 109 11.01 5.47 -3.87
C GLU A 109 11.72 4.45 -2.96
N ALA A 110 11.27 3.20 -2.95
CA ALA A 110 11.91 2.13 -2.19
C ALA A 110 13.35 1.89 -2.67
N GLU A 111 13.58 1.91 -3.97
CA GLU A 111 14.93 1.79 -4.54
C GLU A 111 15.83 2.94 -4.08
N ARG A 112 15.35 4.17 -4.15
CA ARG A 112 16.06 5.36 -3.69
C ARG A 112 16.43 5.28 -2.21
N LEU A 113 15.54 4.71 -1.39
CA LEU A 113 15.72 4.58 0.06
C LEU A 113 16.59 3.39 0.47
N GLY A 114 17.05 2.57 -0.48
CA GLY A 114 17.94 1.43 -0.21
C GLY A 114 17.24 0.13 0.16
N TYR A 115 15.92 0.04 -0.02
CA TYR A 115 15.23 -1.23 0.18
C TYR A 115 15.65 -2.24 -0.88
N TRP A 116 15.85 -3.50 -0.48
CA TRP A 116 16.14 -4.58 -1.43
C TRP A 116 14.91 -5.44 -1.72
N LYS A 117 13.84 -5.26 -0.94
CA LYS A 117 12.60 -6.03 -1.12
C LYS A 117 11.40 -5.24 -0.64
N LEU A 118 10.33 -5.30 -1.40
CA LEU A 118 8.98 -4.93 -0.96
C LEU A 118 8.13 -6.19 -0.86
N LEU A 119 7.32 -6.29 0.18
CA LEU A 119 6.36 -7.38 0.33
C LEU A 119 5.03 -6.89 0.89
N SER A 120 3.99 -7.66 0.64
CA SER A 120 2.67 -7.40 1.21
C SER A 120 1.90 -8.72 1.34
N ARG A 121 0.80 -8.63 2.07
CA ARG A 121 -0.17 -9.72 2.25
C ARG A 121 -1.48 -9.28 1.62
N VAL A 122 -2.02 -10.13 0.74
CA VAL A 122 -3.21 -9.83 -0.04
C VAL A 122 -4.21 -10.96 0.12
N PHE A 123 -5.49 -10.64 0.36
CA PHE A 123 -6.52 -11.67 0.40
C PHE A 123 -6.58 -12.43 -0.92
N THR A 124 -6.77 -13.75 -0.86
CA THR A 124 -6.77 -14.62 -2.05
C THR A 124 -7.81 -14.21 -3.09
N PHE A 125 -8.90 -13.58 -2.66
CA PHE A 125 -9.98 -13.13 -3.55
C PHE A 125 -9.81 -11.68 -4.05
N ASN A 126 -8.79 -10.96 -3.57
CA ASN A 126 -8.51 -9.59 -4.04
C ASN A 126 -7.71 -9.63 -5.35
N HIS A 127 -8.37 -10.07 -6.42
CA HIS A 127 -7.74 -10.26 -7.72
C HIS A 127 -7.21 -8.95 -8.33
N ALA A 128 -7.88 -7.83 -8.06
CA ALA A 128 -7.44 -6.53 -8.55
C ALA A 128 -6.04 -6.17 -8.04
N SER A 129 -5.80 -6.32 -6.73
CA SER A 129 -4.48 -6.08 -6.12
C SER A 129 -3.44 -7.10 -6.57
N LEU A 130 -3.79 -8.38 -6.62
CA LEU A 130 -2.87 -9.43 -7.09
C LEU A 130 -2.43 -9.19 -8.52
N ASN A 131 -3.36 -8.85 -9.42
CA ASN A 131 -3.06 -8.55 -10.81
C ASN A 131 -2.23 -7.28 -10.97
N ALA A 132 -2.56 -6.22 -10.24
CA ALA A 132 -1.80 -4.97 -10.26
C ALA A 132 -0.35 -5.19 -9.83
N CYS A 133 -0.13 -5.92 -8.74
CA CYS A 133 1.20 -6.23 -8.24
C CYS A 133 1.97 -7.15 -9.19
N LYS A 134 1.31 -8.13 -9.77
CA LYS A 134 1.94 -9.03 -10.75
C LYS A 134 2.50 -8.26 -11.95
N LYS A 135 1.74 -7.29 -12.46
CA LYS A 135 2.20 -6.41 -13.55
C LYS A 135 3.43 -5.60 -13.18
N GLN A 136 3.64 -5.31 -11.90
CA GLN A 136 4.79 -4.59 -11.38
C GLN A 136 5.96 -5.51 -10.97
N GLY A 137 5.92 -6.78 -11.32
CA GLY A 137 7.00 -7.73 -11.08
C GLY A 137 6.98 -8.41 -9.70
N PHE A 138 5.88 -8.29 -8.96
CA PHE A 138 5.70 -9.06 -7.72
C PHE A 138 5.39 -10.51 -8.05
N ARG A 139 5.95 -11.42 -7.25
CA ARG A 139 5.66 -12.85 -7.34
C ARG A 139 4.86 -13.30 -6.11
N GLU A 140 4.06 -14.34 -6.28
CA GLU A 140 3.41 -15.01 -5.16
C GLU A 140 4.41 -15.96 -4.50
N VAL A 141 4.65 -15.76 -3.20
CA VAL A 141 5.57 -16.59 -2.42
C VAL A 141 4.87 -17.83 -1.91
N GLY A 142 3.64 -17.69 -1.46
CA GLY A 142 2.81 -18.73 -0.89
C GLY A 142 1.56 -18.16 -0.28
N THR A 143 0.74 -19.05 0.28
CA THR A 143 -0.53 -18.68 0.91
C THR A 143 -0.53 -19.13 2.36
N TYR A 144 -0.84 -18.21 3.27
CA TYR A 144 -1.17 -18.55 4.65
C TYR A 144 -2.65 -18.92 4.71
N GLU A 145 -2.92 -20.18 5.03
CA GLU A 145 -4.29 -20.64 5.19
C GLU A 145 -4.86 -20.22 6.54
N LYS A 146 -6.11 -19.74 6.55
CA LYS A 146 -6.82 -19.35 7.78
C LYS A 146 -5.95 -18.46 8.68
N HIS A 147 -5.40 -17.42 8.08
CA HIS A 147 -4.40 -16.58 8.74
C HIS A 147 -5.00 -15.74 9.87
N ALA A 148 -6.18 -15.20 9.66
CA ALA A 148 -6.96 -14.51 10.68
C ALA A 148 -8.45 -14.49 10.31
N LYS A 149 -9.28 -14.02 11.21
CA LYS A 149 -10.72 -13.85 10.98
C LYS A 149 -11.05 -12.42 10.62
N LEU A 150 -12.00 -12.28 9.70
CA LEU A 150 -12.67 -11.02 9.41
C LEU A 150 -14.18 -11.30 9.45
N ASP A 151 -14.91 -10.54 10.29
CA ASP A 151 -16.36 -10.74 10.50
C ASP A 151 -16.73 -12.20 10.79
N GLY A 152 -15.90 -12.88 11.60
CA GLY A 152 -16.14 -14.26 12.01
C GLY A 152 -15.71 -15.34 11.01
N GLU A 153 -15.26 -14.98 9.83
CA GLU A 153 -14.79 -15.93 8.81
C GLU A 153 -13.27 -16.00 8.75
N TRP A 154 -12.73 -17.20 8.64
CA TRP A 154 -11.31 -17.41 8.41
C TRP A 154 -10.95 -17.05 6.97
N LEU A 155 -9.93 -16.20 6.80
CA LEU A 155 -9.44 -15.79 5.49
C LEU A 155 -8.00 -16.20 5.26
N ASP A 156 -7.71 -16.58 4.03
CA ASP A 156 -6.37 -16.88 3.56
C ASP A 156 -5.73 -15.63 2.98
N VAL A 157 -4.41 -15.50 3.13
CA VAL A 157 -3.65 -14.41 2.54
C VAL A 157 -2.51 -14.95 1.68
N VAL A 158 -2.33 -14.33 0.52
CA VAL A 158 -1.19 -14.55 -0.37
C VAL A 158 -0.08 -13.61 0.04
N ILE A 159 1.11 -14.13 0.21
CA ILE A 159 2.31 -13.33 0.39
C ILE A 159 2.88 -13.02 -0.98
N ILE A 160 3.07 -11.76 -1.28
CA ILE A 160 3.70 -11.29 -2.52
C ILE A 160 4.97 -10.52 -2.20
N GLU A 161 5.97 -10.64 -3.04
CA GLU A 161 7.23 -9.91 -2.89
C GLU A 161 7.81 -9.50 -4.23
N ARG A 162 8.56 -8.41 -4.21
CA ARG A 162 9.38 -7.96 -5.33
C ARG A 162 10.78 -7.60 -4.85
N MET A 163 11.78 -8.21 -5.49
CA MET A 163 13.18 -7.84 -5.22
C MET A 163 13.53 -6.53 -5.92
N ILE A 164 14.32 -5.70 -5.25
CA ILE A 164 14.92 -4.50 -5.83
C ILE A 164 16.41 -4.80 -5.97
N ARG A 165 16.78 -5.41 -7.09
CA ARG A 165 18.08 -6.04 -7.28
C ARG A 165 19.25 -5.07 -7.25
N SER A 166 19.03 -3.81 -7.64
CA SER A 166 20.06 -2.77 -7.56
C SER A 166 20.59 -2.52 -6.15
N ASN A 167 19.79 -2.86 -5.14
CA ASN A 167 20.13 -2.70 -3.72
C ASN A 167 20.64 -3.99 -3.06
N LEU A 168 20.75 -5.07 -3.83
CA LEU A 168 21.35 -6.34 -3.37
C LEU A 168 22.86 -6.29 -3.61
N THR A 169 23.61 -5.85 -2.62
CA THR A 169 25.07 -5.71 -2.71
C THR A 169 25.77 -6.61 -1.72
#